data_2908e601d80d19c9e32e313d460dd58f
#
_entry.id   2908e601d80d19c9e32e313d460dd58f
#
_cell.length_a   1.000
_cell.length_b   1.000
_cell.length_c   1.000
_cell.angle_alpha   90.00
_cell.angle_beta   90.00
_cell.angle_gamma   90.00
#
_symmetry.space_group_name_H-M   'P 1'
#
loop_
_entity.id
_entity.type
_entity.pdbx_description
1 polymer ?
#
loop_
_entity_poly.entity_id
_entity_poly.type
_entity_poly.pdbx_seq_one_letter_code
_entity_poly.pdbx_strand_id
1 'polypeptide(L)'
;MEETADDGKFEGRFLKEIVLSALENGRGNLSGVLVYSGLQREPSAKIVEFARHVADNKVLVHLSDEKLRHRRGIYSRFSVVFRNYFDPRLSFRRNVFQLPLGWTYSFSGSRASLRPSQHLWSFCGADKADRRIMLHSFASLDLGFVYIASGWDSHDQLEPAEMRKIYEGSTFVLCPQGNAHVDTFRVMEALQSGSVPVTVKFLGRDFFRYTFGNHPFIVANDWGHAAELVAAFRDKPNEARAL
;
A
#
# COMPACT_ATOMS: atom_id res chain seq x y z
N MET A 1 4.57 -22.40 -9.90
CA MET A 1 3.85 -21.16 -9.59
C MET A 1 2.93 -20.90 -10.75
N GLU A 2 1.63 -21.13 -10.61
CA GLU A 2 0.66 -20.80 -11.65
C GLU A 2 0.23 -19.34 -11.48
N GLU A 3 0.52 -18.54 -12.48
CA GLU A 3 0.14 -17.15 -12.56
C GLU A 3 -1.25 -17.08 -13.22
N THR A 4 -2.26 -16.65 -12.50
CA THR A 4 -3.59 -16.44 -13.06
C THR A 4 -3.84 -14.97 -13.29
N ALA A 5 -3.73 -14.61 -14.54
CA ALA A 5 -4.24 -13.46 -15.27
C ALA A 5 -4.69 -12.21 -14.47
N ASP A 6 -3.90 -11.35 -14.33
CA ASP A 6 -3.81 -9.97 -14.79
C ASP A 6 -2.35 -9.64 -14.64
N ASP A 7 -1.65 -9.54 -15.75
CA ASP A 7 -0.19 -9.50 -15.78
C ASP A 7 0.38 -8.37 -14.93
N GLY A 8 0.24 -8.50 -13.61
CA GLY A 8 1.04 -7.84 -12.61
C GLY A 8 1.45 -6.39 -12.86
N LYS A 9 0.63 -5.58 -13.54
CA LYS A 9 0.96 -4.17 -13.78
C LYS A 9 1.25 -3.44 -12.47
N PHE A 10 0.66 -3.88 -11.37
CA PHE A 10 0.77 -3.19 -10.09
C PHE A 10 1.33 -4.10 -8.97
N GLU A 11 0.58 -5.09 -8.54
CA GLU A 11 0.87 -5.88 -7.33
C GLU A 11 1.79 -7.08 -7.58
N GLY A 12 1.74 -7.66 -8.79
CA GLY A 12 2.44 -8.90 -9.10
C GLY A 12 3.96 -8.80 -9.02
N ARG A 13 4.54 -7.63 -9.33
CA ARG A 13 5.99 -7.46 -9.26
C ARG A 13 6.52 -7.38 -7.85
N PHE A 14 5.86 -6.65 -6.97
CA PHE A 14 6.20 -6.61 -5.55
C PHE A 14 6.22 -8.02 -4.95
N LEU A 15 5.18 -8.80 -5.26
CA LEU A 15 5.11 -10.21 -4.85
C LEU A 15 6.20 -11.06 -5.45
N LYS A 16 6.50 -10.89 -6.73
CA LYS A 16 7.58 -11.61 -7.40
C LYS A 16 8.93 -11.33 -6.74
N GLU A 17 9.23 -10.09 -6.39
CA GLU A 17 10.45 -9.71 -5.67
C GLU A 17 10.50 -10.35 -4.27
N ILE A 18 9.39 -10.36 -3.51
CA ILE A 18 9.33 -11.04 -2.21
C ILE A 18 9.56 -12.55 -2.36
N VAL A 19 8.90 -13.18 -3.33
CA VAL A 19 9.01 -14.61 -3.58
C VAL A 19 10.42 -14.99 -4.01
N LEU A 20 11.02 -14.24 -4.93
CA LEU A 20 12.41 -14.46 -5.37
C LEU A 20 13.39 -14.30 -4.21
N SER A 21 13.24 -13.25 -3.42
CA SER A 21 14.06 -13.04 -2.22
C SER A 21 13.90 -14.18 -1.20
N ALA A 22 12.70 -14.71 -1.01
CA ALA A 22 12.46 -15.84 -0.13
C ALA A 22 13.12 -17.13 -0.65
N LEU A 23 13.12 -17.35 -1.96
CA LEU A 23 13.79 -18.50 -2.61
C LEU A 23 15.31 -18.39 -2.52
N GLU A 24 15.88 -17.24 -2.82
CA GLU A 24 17.33 -16.99 -2.73
C GLU A 24 17.86 -17.21 -1.31
N ASN A 25 17.05 -16.91 -0.31
CA ASN A 25 17.38 -17.16 1.09
C ASN A 25 17.11 -18.61 1.57
N GLY A 26 16.78 -19.52 0.65
CA GLY A 26 16.58 -20.95 0.95
C GLY A 26 15.38 -21.27 1.85
N ARG A 27 14.42 -20.34 1.98
CA ARG A 27 13.34 -20.41 2.97
C ARG A 27 12.01 -20.97 2.44
N GLY A 28 11.99 -21.65 1.27
CA GLY A 28 10.69 -22.13 0.84
C GLY A 28 10.65 -23.15 -0.29
N ASN A 29 9.75 -24.11 -0.14
CA ASN A 29 9.22 -24.91 -1.24
C ASN A 29 7.88 -24.30 -1.66
N LEU A 30 7.81 -23.71 -2.85
CA LEU A 30 6.63 -23.01 -3.37
C LEU A 30 5.65 -23.93 -4.10
N SER A 31 5.79 -25.24 -4.01
CA SER A 31 4.91 -26.18 -4.72
C SER A 31 3.44 -26.12 -4.30
N GLY A 32 3.14 -25.54 -3.15
CA GLY A 32 1.79 -25.40 -2.60
C GLY A 32 1.27 -23.96 -2.54
N VAL A 33 1.78 -23.04 -3.36
CA VAL A 33 1.38 -21.61 -3.32
C VAL A 33 0.55 -21.24 -4.53
N LEU A 34 -0.66 -20.73 -4.28
CA LEU A 34 -1.51 -20.11 -5.29
C LEU A 34 -1.53 -18.60 -5.09
N VAL A 35 -1.16 -17.86 -6.13
CA VAL A 35 -1.37 -16.41 -6.19
C VAL A 35 -2.65 -16.13 -6.97
N TYR A 36 -3.56 -15.38 -6.37
CA TYR A 36 -4.84 -15.03 -6.98
C TYR A 36 -5.09 -13.54 -6.84
N SER A 37 -5.31 -12.87 -7.96
CA SER A 37 -5.76 -11.48 -8.01
C SER A 37 -7.19 -11.45 -8.52
N GLY A 38 -8.11 -10.85 -7.78
CA GLY A 38 -9.49 -10.79 -8.23
C GLY A 38 -10.45 -10.06 -7.30
N LEU A 39 -11.36 -9.34 -7.94
CA LEU A 39 -12.42 -8.54 -7.30
C LEU A 39 -13.75 -9.29 -7.19
N GLN A 40 -13.81 -10.53 -7.64
CA GLN A 40 -15.05 -11.29 -7.73
C GLN A 40 -15.52 -11.73 -6.34
N ARG A 41 -16.83 -11.70 -6.13
CA ARG A 41 -17.45 -12.14 -4.88
C ARG A 41 -17.26 -13.65 -4.65
N GLU A 42 -17.43 -14.42 -5.69
CA GLU A 42 -17.28 -15.88 -5.64
C GLU A 42 -15.83 -16.28 -5.93
N PRO A 43 -15.30 -17.30 -5.24
CA PRO A 43 -14.01 -17.86 -5.57
C PRO A 43 -14.00 -18.35 -7.02
N SER A 44 -12.94 -18.04 -7.75
CA SER A 44 -12.77 -18.60 -9.09
C SER A 44 -12.70 -20.13 -9.05
N ALA A 45 -13.04 -20.78 -10.15
CA ALA A 45 -12.91 -22.22 -10.28
C ALA A 45 -11.48 -22.70 -9.93
N LYS A 46 -10.47 -21.94 -10.34
CA LYS A 46 -9.05 -22.22 -10.04
C LYS A 46 -8.75 -22.29 -8.55
N ILE A 47 -9.23 -21.34 -7.73
CA ILE A 47 -9.04 -21.39 -6.27
C ILE A 47 -9.71 -22.64 -5.69
N VAL A 48 -10.92 -22.95 -6.15
CA VAL A 48 -11.66 -24.11 -5.66
C VAL A 48 -10.96 -25.40 -6.03
N GLU A 49 -10.49 -25.51 -7.25
CA GLU A 49 -9.72 -26.66 -7.76
C GLU A 49 -8.41 -26.84 -7.01
N PHE A 50 -7.61 -25.79 -6.90
CA PHE A 50 -6.36 -25.82 -6.13
C PHE A 50 -6.60 -26.23 -4.69
N ALA A 51 -7.64 -25.69 -4.05
CA ALA A 51 -8.01 -26.08 -2.68
C ALA A 51 -8.41 -27.56 -2.53
N ARG A 52 -8.83 -28.22 -3.63
CA ARG A 52 -9.20 -29.66 -3.63
C ARG A 52 -8.03 -30.57 -3.89
N HIS A 53 -7.14 -30.22 -4.81
CA HIS A 53 -6.17 -31.15 -5.41
C HIS A 53 -4.75 -31.05 -4.83
N VAL A 54 -4.38 -29.96 -4.17
CA VAL A 54 -3.03 -29.81 -3.60
C VAL A 54 -2.97 -30.43 -2.20
N ALA A 55 -1.87 -31.14 -1.90
CA ALA A 55 -1.59 -31.77 -0.62
C ALA A 55 -1.55 -30.79 0.57
N ASP A 56 -1.22 -31.28 1.76
CA ASP A 56 -1.09 -30.47 2.98
C ASP A 56 -0.18 -29.22 2.79
N ASN A 57 -0.38 -28.18 3.60
CA ASN A 57 0.38 -26.92 3.57
C ASN A 57 0.11 -25.99 2.36
N LYS A 58 -1.15 -25.85 2.00
CA LYS A 58 -1.59 -24.90 0.95
C LYS A 58 -1.49 -23.46 1.42
N VAL A 59 -0.87 -22.64 0.60
CA VAL A 59 -0.77 -21.19 0.81
C VAL A 59 -1.55 -20.46 -0.28
N LEU A 60 -2.40 -19.53 0.13
CA LEU A 60 -3.08 -18.63 -0.79
C LEU A 60 -2.51 -17.21 -0.61
N VAL A 61 -2.13 -16.59 -1.69
CA VAL A 61 -1.87 -15.14 -1.76
C VAL A 61 -3.01 -14.49 -2.52
N HIS A 62 -3.88 -13.76 -1.80
CA HIS A 62 -5.06 -13.13 -2.37
C HIS A 62 -4.87 -11.62 -2.46
N LEU A 63 -4.94 -11.09 -3.68
CA LEU A 63 -4.68 -9.70 -4.02
C LEU A 63 -5.91 -9.02 -4.60
N SER A 64 -5.90 -7.69 -4.62
CA SER A 64 -6.85 -6.82 -5.34
C SER A 64 -8.29 -6.79 -4.82
N ASP A 65 -8.60 -7.39 -3.66
CA ASP A 65 -9.95 -7.32 -3.08
C ASP A 65 -10.14 -6.06 -2.22
N GLU A 66 -9.87 -4.87 -2.78
CA GLU A 66 -9.98 -3.58 -2.08
C GLU A 66 -11.37 -3.34 -1.45
N LYS A 67 -12.42 -3.81 -2.12
CA LYS A 67 -13.80 -3.64 -1.66
C LYS A 67 -14.26 -4.71 -0.68
N LEU A 68 -13.38 -5.63 -0.29
CA LEU A 68 -13.63 -6.72 0.67
C LEU A 68 -14.88 -7.57 0.30
N ARG A 69 -15.05 -7.85 -0.99
CA ARG A 69 -16.24 -8.55 -1.53
C ARG A 69 -16.10 -10.05 -1.60
N HIS A 70 -14.86 -10.55 -1.64
CA HIS A 70 -14.60 -11.97 -1.82
C HIS A 70 -15.18 -12.82 -0.67
N ARG A 71 -15.74 -13.98 -0.98
CA ARG A 71 -16.24 -14.94 0.03
C ARG A 71 -15.10 -15.54 0.82
N ARG A 72 -15.03 -15.20 2.10
CA ARG A 72 -13.97 -15.59 3.05
C ARG A 72 -14.02 -17.07 3.46
N GLY A 73 -15.12 -17.78 3.19
CA GLY A 73 -15.26 -19.19 3.55
C GLY A 73 -14.18 -20.09 2.94
N ILE A 74 -13.68 -19.74 1.75
CA ILE A 74 -12.62 -20.50 1.07
C ILE A 74 -11.32 -20.51 1.85
N TYR A 75 -11.03 -19.48 2.67
CA TYR A 75 -9.78 -19.36 3.41
C TYR A 75 -9.56 -20.48 4.45
N SER A 76 -10.63 -21.13 4.92
CA SER A 76 -10.51 -22.30 5.81
C SER A 76 -9.90 -23.53 5.15
N ARG A 77 -9.78 -23.53 3.83
CA ARG A 77 -9.18 -24.63 3.05
C ARG A 77 -7.69 -24.47 2.82
N PHE A 78 -7.09 -23.40 3.36
CA PHE A 78 -5.68 -23.09 3.24
C PHE A 78 -5.01 -23.11 4.61
N SER A 79 -3.79 -23.58 4.68
CA SER A 79 -2.99 -23.54 5.91
C SER A 79 -2.60 -22.10 6.24
N VAL A 80 -2.26 -21.32 5.21
CA VAL A 80 -1.89 -19.91 5.32
C VAL A 80 -2.53 -19.12 4.20
N VAL A 81 -3.06 -17.95 4.54
CA VAL A 81 -3.57 -16.98 3.57
C VAL A 81 -2.88 -15.65 3.81
N PHE A 82 -2.18 -15.17 2.81
CA PHE A 82 -1.73 -13.79 2.75
C PHE A 82 -2.70 -12.97 1.90
N ARG A 83 -3.10 -11.79 2.38
CA ARG A 83 -3.92 -10.90 1.58
C ARG A 83 -3.54 -9.44 1.79
N ASN A 84 -3.64 -8.63 0.74
CA ASN A 84 -3.68 -7.19 0.88
C ASN A 84 -5.11 -6.72 1.20
N TYR A 85 -5.27 -5.45 1.57
CA TYR A 85 -6.52 -4.86 2.04
C TYR A 85 -7.13 -5.60 3.24
N PHE A 86 -6.79 -5.13 4.42
CA PHE A 86 -7.24 -5.72 5.67
C PHE A 86 -8.76 -5.79 5.76
N ASP A 87 -9.25 -6.98 6.08
CA ASP A 87 -10.65 -7.21 6.39
C ASP A 87 -10.80 -7.44 7.91
N PRO A 88 -11.37 -6.48 8.68
CA PRO A 88 -11.54 -6.63 10.13
C PRO A 88 -12.29 -7.89 10.53
N ARG A 89 -13.17 -8.39 9.62
CA ARG A 89 -13.94 -9.62 9.83
C ARG A 89 -13.09 -10.89 9.81
N LEU A 90 -11.80 -10.78 9.47
CA LEU A 90 -10.83 -11.87 9.46
C LEU A 90 -9.86 -11.84 10.66
N SER A 91 -9.97 -10.84 11.53
CA SER A 91 -9.06 -10.67 12.67
C SER A 91 -9.02 -11.86 13.65
N PHE A 92 -10.09 -12.67 13.69
CA PHE A 92 -10.15 -13.90 14.49
C PHE A 92 -9.53 -15.12 13.81
N ARG A 93 -9.20 -15.06 12.52
CA ARG A 93 -8.62 -16.19 11.78
C ARG A 93 -7.10 -16.21 11.96
N ARG A 94 -6.58 -17.25 12.59
CA ARG A 94 -5.15 -17.42 12.86
C ARG A 94 -4.31 -17.73 11.62
N ASN A 95 -4.94 -18.15 10.53
CA ASN A 95 -4.28 -18.50 9.29
C ASN A 95 -4.31 -17.38 8.23
N VAL A 96 -4.83 -16.19 8.54
CA VAL A 96 -4.90 -15.06 7.60
C VAL A 96 -3.98 -13.94 8.04
N PHE A 97 -3.05 -13.58 7.18
CA PHE A 97 -2.03 -12.57 7.41
C PHE A 97 -2.18 -11.41 6.42
N GLN A 98 -1.94 -10.21 6.92
CA GLN A 98 -1.93 -9.00 6.10
C GLN A 98 -0.64 -8.91 5.30
N LEU A 99 -0.76 -8.58 4.01
CA LEU A 99 0.33 -8.08 3.17
C LEU A 99 0.12 -6.59 2.90
N PRO A 100 1.17 -5.78 2.89
CA PRO A 100 1.08 -4.43 2.35
C PRO A 100 0.79 -4.50 0.85
N LEU A 101 0.18 -3.43 0.32
CA LEU A 101 -0.11 -3.34 -1.11
C LEU A 101 1.17 -3.29 -1.96
N GLY A 102 2.26 -2.80 -1.40
CA GLY A 102 3.53 -2.63 -2.11
C GLY A 102 3.62 -1.33 -2.86
N TRP A 103 4.53 -1.28 -3.83
CA TRP A 103 4.78 -0.11 -4.68
C TRP A 103 4.53 -0.45 -6.15
N THR A 104 4.31 0.57 -6.97
CA THR A 104 4.21 0.41 -8.41
C THR A 104 5.59 0.18 -9.04
N TYR A 105 5.60 -0.42 -10.23
CA TYR A 105 6.80 -0.82 -10.97
C TYR A 105 7.95 0.20 -10.97
N SER A 106 7.63 1.47 -11.08
CA SER A 106 8.59 2.55 -11.27
C SER A 106 9.32 2.96 -9.99
N PHE A 107 8.87 2.47 -8.85
CA PHE A 107 9.50 2.71 -7.56
C PHE A 107 10.40 1.55 -7.11
N SER A 108 10.52 0.48 -7.92
CA SER A 108 11.42 -0.63 -7.60
C SER A 108 12.90 -0.26 -7.83
N GLY A 109 13.78 -0.75 -6.98
CA GLY A 109 15.20 -0.93 -7.31
C GLY A 109 16.20 0.13 -6.89
N SER A 110 15.86 1.25 -6.26
CA SER A 110 16.88 2.13 -5.69
C SER A 110 16.48 2.64 -4.30
N ARG A 111 17.40 2.60 -3.36
CA ARG A 111 17.24 3.31 -2.09
C ARG A 111 17.26 4.81 -2.37
N ALA A 112 16.33 5.54 -1.75
CA ALA A 112 16.36 6.98 -1.80
C ALA A 112 17.70 7.52 -1.27
N SER A 113 18.33 8.41 -2.00
CA SER A 113 19.38 9.24 -1.44
C SER A 113 18.69 10.27 -0.55
N LEU A 114 19.08 10.36 0.72
CA LEU A 114 18.61 11.42 1.61
C LEU A 114 19.06 12.76 1.03
N ARG A 115 18.17 13.45 0.34
CA ARG A 115 18.39 14.80 -0.22
C ARG A 115 17.74 15.83 0.71
N PRO A 116 18.23 17.07 0.73
CA PRO A 116 17.53 18.17 1.38
C PRO A 116 16.10 18.26 0.82
N SER A 117 15.10 18.37 1.70
CA SER A 117 13.72 18.51 1.26
C SER A 117 13.49 19.86 0.61
N GLN A 118 12.89 19.85 -0.58
CA GLN A 118 12.41 21.06 -1.27
C GLN A 118 11.01 21.43 -0.79
N HIS A 119 10.24 20.40 -0.39
CA HIS A 119 8.86 20.54 0.05
C HIS A 119 8.70 19.97 1.47
N LEU A 120 7.96 20.67 2.31
CA LEU A 120 7.55 20.13 3.60
C LEU A 120 6.61 18.94 3.38
N TRP A 121 5.66 19.09 2.47
CA TRP A 121 4.71 18.02 2.13
C TRP A 121 4.41 18.02 0.62
N SER A 122 3.99 16.86 0.12
CA SER A 122 3.52 16.74 -1.27
C SER A 122 2.35 15.79 -1.41
N PHE A 123 1.59 16.00 -2.47
CA PHE A 123 0.54 15.11 -2.95
C PHE A 123 0.56 15.04 -4.47
N CYS A 124 0.59 13.81 -5.02
CA CYS A 124 0.41 13.54 -6.45
C CYS A 124 -0.70 12.52 -6.63
N GLY A 125 -1.72 12.81 -7.44
CA GLY A 125 -2.79 11.87 -7.73
C GLY A 125 -4.06 12.48 -8.25
N ALA A 126 -5.08 11.66 -8.55
CA ALA A 126 -6.35 12.12 -9.07
C ALA A 126 -7.22 12.79 -8.01
N ASP A 127 -8.11 13.70 -8.42
CA ASP A 127 -9.11 14.32 -7.54
C ASP A 127 -10.21 13.31 -7.18
N LYS A 128 -10.38 13.06 -5.89
CA LYS A 128 -11.45 12.23 -5.32
C LYS A 128 -11.98 12.89 -4.04
N ALA A 129 -13.16 12.50 -3.57
CA ALA A 129 -13.90 13.19 -2.53
C ALA A 129 -13.10 13.46 -1.23
N ASP A 130 -12.43 12.47 -0.67
CA ASP A 130 -11.63 12.63 0.56
C ASP A 130 -10.37 13.48 0.37
N ARG A 131 -9.84 13.53 -0.85
CA ARG A 131 -8.65 14.30 -1.21
C ARG A 131 -8.91 15.80 -1.22
N ARG A 132 -10.12 16.23 -1.51
CA ARG A 132 -10.51 17.64 -1.39
C ARG A 132 -10.46 18.12 0.06
N ILE A 133 -10.95 17.31 1.00
CA ILE A 133 -10.86 17.59 2.44
C ILE A 133 -9.40 17.67 2.87
N MET A 134 -8.58 16.71 2.45
CA MET A 134 -7.15 16.70 2.70
C MET A 134 -6.47 17.96 2.19
N LEU A 135 -6.65 18.30 0.91
CA LEU A 135 -6.03 19.47 0.29
C LEU A 135 -6.48 20.77 0.95
N HIS A 136 -7.76 20.87 1.32
CA HIS A 136 -8.28 22.03 2.05
C HIS A 136 -7.60 22.18 3.42
N SER A 137 -7.41 21.08 4.16
CA SER A 137 -6.74 21.09 5.46
C SER A 137 -5.27 21.52 5.37
N PHE A 138 -4.60 21.21 4.26
CA PHE A 138 -3.21 21.56 4.03
C PHE A 138 -3.00 22.89 3.29
N ALA A 139 -4.07 23.55 2.85
CA ALA A 139 -3.99 24.77 2.01
C ALA A 139 -3.26 25.95 2.67
N SER A 140 -3.27 26.03 4.01
CA SER A 140 -2.59 27.08 4.78
C SER A 140 -1.14 26.75 5.13
N LEU A 141 -0.68 25.53 4.83
CA LEU A 141 0.69 25.10 5.07
C LEU A 141 1.57 25.39 3.87
N ASP A 142 2.52 26.31 4.06
CA ASP A 142 3.54 26.64 3.06
C ASP A 142 4.42 25.44 2.72
N LEU A 143 5.24 25.60 1.68
CA LEU A 143 6.20 24.58 1.22
C LEU A 143 5.53 23.26 0.77
N GLY A 144 4.26 23.33 0.36
CA GLY A 144 3.54 22.20 -0.21
C GLY A 144 3.74 22.08 -1.71
N PHE A 145 3.70 20.85 -2.23
CA PHE A 145 3.62 20.56 -3.65
C PHE A 145 2.36 19.73 -3.94
N VAL A 146 1.57 20.15 -4.90
CA VAL A 146 0.33 19.45 -5.29
C VAL A 146 0.30 19.24 -6.79
N TYR A 147 0.09 18.00 -7.21
CA TYR A 147 -0.22 17.65 -8.58
C TYR A 147 -1.51 16.84 -8.65
N ILE A 148 -2.48 17.35 -9.39
CA ILE A 148 -3.80 16.71 -9.55
C ILE A 148 -3.96 16.24 -11.00
N ALA A 149 -4.04 14.93 -11.18
CA ALA A 149 -4.39 14.31 -12.44
C ALA A 149 -5.92 14.19 -12.58
N SER A 150 -6.43 14.19 -13.80
CA SER A 150 -7.87 14.10 -14.09
C SER A 150 -8.48 12.74 -13.70
N GLY A 151 -7.66 11.68 -13.62
CA GLY A 151 -8.11 10.35 -13.25
C GLY A 151 -6.97 9.38 -12.98
N TRP A 152 -7.35 8.17 -12.62
CA TRP A 152 -6.44 7.03 -12.59
C TRP A 152 -6.23 6.54 -14.04
N ASP A 153 -4.98 6.37 -14.45
CA ASP A 153 -4.60 5.99 -15.81
C ASP A 153 -4.98 7.04 -16.89
N SER A 154 -5.04 8.31 -16.50
CA SER A 154 -5.28 9.44 -17.41
C SER A 154 -3.97 9.87 -18.08
N HIS A 155 -4.10 10.49 -19.26
CA HIS A 155 -2.98 10.99 -20.07
C HIS A 155 -2.18 12.11 -19.40
N ASP A 156 -2.76 12.77 -18.41
CA ASP A 156 -2.16 13.83 -17.62
C ASP A 156 -1.55 13.34 -16.29
N GLN A 157 -1.32 12.04 -16.14
CA GLN A 157 -0.56 11.54 -15.00
C GLN A 157 0.92 11.95 -15.11
N LEU A 158 1.49 12.26 -13.95
CA LEU A 158 2.95 12.38 -13.87
C LEU A 158 3.62 11.06 -14.26
N GLU A 159 4.66 11.19 -15.04
CA GLU A 159 5.54 10.06 -15.25
C GLU A 159 6.08 9.56 -13.90
N PRO A 160 6.15 8.24 -13.68
CA PRO A 160 6.56 7.70 -12.39
C PRO A 160 7.92 8.19 -11.89
N ALA A 161 8.84 8.47 -12.80
CA ALA A 161 10.16 9.02 -12.46
C ALA A 161 10.07 10.47 -11.95
N GLU A 162 9.10 11.25 -12.45
CA GLU A 162 8.85 12.61 -11.99
C GLU A 162 8.16 12.59 -10.62
N MET A 163 7.14 11.76 -10.45
CA MET A 163 6.48 11.57 -9.17
C MET A 163 7.48 11.14 -8.08
N ARG A 164 8.39 10.23 -8.42
CA ARG A 164 9.46 9.81 -7.52
C ARG A 164 10.35 10.97 -7.10
N LYS A 165 10.81 11.83 -8.04
CA LYS A 165 11.63 13.00 -7.73
C LYS A 165 10.92 13.96 -6.77
N ILE A 166 9.60 14.15 -6.94
CA ILE A 166 8.79 14.98 -6.05
C ILE A 166 8.78 14.38 -4.64
N TYR A 167 8.56 13.07 -4.52
CA TYR A 167 8.55 12.39 -3.24
C TYR A 167 9.94 12.41 -2.58
N GLU A 168 11.02 12.13 -3.31
CA GLU A 168 12.40 12.25 -2.81
C GLU A 168 12.74 13.66 -2.33
N GLY A 169 12.13 14.69 -2.93
CA GLY A 169 12.25 16.09 -2.55
C GLY A 169 11.30 16.53 -1.43
N SER A 170 10.46 15.65 -0.89
CA SER A 170 9.46 15.96 0.12
C SER A 170 9.81 15.33 1.46
N THR A 171 9.55 16.03 2.57
CA THR A 171 9.65 15.43 3.90
C THR A 171 8.48 14.49 4.15
N PHE A 172 7.26 14.96 3.85
CA PHE A 172 6.02 14.22 4.03
C PHE A 172 5.31 14.01 2.70
N VAL A 173 4.74 12.82 2.53
CA VAL A 173 3.86 12.51 1.39
C VAL A 173 2.47 12.18 1.90
N LEU A 174 1.47 12.93 1.44
CA LEU A 174 0.08 12.72 1.83
C LEU A 174 -0.46 11.47 1.12
N CYS A 175 -0.89 10.50 1.92
CA CYS A 175 -1.36 9.20 1.48
C CYS A 175 -2.86 9.00 1.81
N PRO A 176 -3.77 9.70 1.10
CA PRO A 176 -5.20 9.53 1.28
C PRO A 176 -5.64 8.13 0.84
N GLN A 177 -6.81 7.72 1.31
CA GLN A 177 -7.36 6.44 0.95
C GLN A 177 -7.55 6.29 -0.58
N GLY A 178 -7.52 5.04 -1.03
CA GLY A 178 -7.85 4.65 -2.40
C GLY A 178 -9.35 4.73 -2.67
N ASN A 179 -9.92 3.71 -3.31
CA ASN A 179 -11.36 3.67 -3.54
C ASN A 179 -12.15 3.28 -2.28
N ALA A 180 -11.57 2.43 -1.43
CA ALA A 180 -12.25 1.91 -0.24
C ALA A 180 -11.29 1.65 0.94
N HIS A 181 -9.99 1.84 0.79
CA HIS A 181 -9.01 1.45 1.79
C HIS A 181 -7.85 2.45 1.89
N VAL A 182 -7.23 2.55 3.09
CA VAL A 182 -6.08 3.43 3.35
C VAL A 182 -4.76 2.83 2.85
N ASP A 183 -4.69 1.51 2.69
CA ASP A 183 -3.53 0.87 2.09
C ASP A 183 -3.51 1.17 0.59
N THR A 184 -2.60 2.03 0.18
CA THR A 184 -2.41 2.47 -1.21
C THR A 184 -0.95 2.35 -1.59
N PHE A 185 -0.65 2.19 -2.86
CA PHE A 185 0.73 2.16 -3.38
C PHE A 185 1.55 3.35 -2.90
N ARG A 186 0.91 4.52 -2.76
CA ARG A 186 1.55 5.78 -2.35
C ARG A 186 2.26 5.68 -1.00
N VAL A 187 1.75 4.88 -0.07
CA VAL A 187 2.39 4.66 1.23
C VAL A 187 3.78 4.06 1.05
N MET A 188 3.86 3.00 0.25
CA MET A 188 5.13 2.32 0.00
C MET A 188 6.04 3.11 -0.94
N GLU A 189 5.46 3.84 -1.90
CA GLU A 189 6.18 4.75 -2.79
C GLU A 189 6.84 5.90 -2.02
N ALA A 190 6.15 6.46 -1.02
CA ALA A 190 6.70 7.45 -0.12
C ALA A 190 7.89 6.90 0.66
N LEU A 191 7.76 5.71 1.26
CA LEU A 191 8.85 5.04 1.97
C LEU A 191 10.04 4.75 1.07
N GLN A 192 9.81 4.25 -0.15
CA GLN A 192 10.86 3.99 -1.14
C GLN A 192 11.59 5.28 -1.56
N SER A 193 10.91 6.40 -1.48
CA SER A 193 11.46 7.73 -1.76
C SER A 193 12.15 8.38 -0.55
N GLY A 194 12.16 7.73 0.62
CA GLY A 194 12.72 8.26 1.85
C GLY A 194 11.88 9.36 2.50
N SER A 195 10.59 9.43 2.16
CA SER A 195 9.63 10.38 2.73
C SER A 195 8.77 9.71 3.79
N VAL A 196 8.25 10.49 4.71
CA VAL A 196 7.34 10.01 5.76
C VAL A 196 5.91 10.01 5.22
N PRO A 197 5.22 8.85 5.16
CA PRO A 197 3.82 8.79 4.78
C PRO A 197 2.93 9.47 5.83
N VAL A 198 1.97 10.27 5.38
CA VAL A 198 0.93 10.89 6.21
C VAL A 198 -0.42 10.33 5.80
N THR A 199 -1.14 9.77 6.76
CA THR A 199 -2.45 9.17 6.53
C THR A 199 -3.39 9.39 7.70
N VAL A 200 -4.62 8.96 7.58
CA VAL A 200 -5.62 9.04 8.64
C VAL A 200 -6.01 7.66 9.12
N LYS A 201 -6.51 7.57 10.34
CA LYS A 201 -7.03 6.32 10.93
C LYS A 201 -8.08 5.69 10.02
N PHE A 202 -7.98 4.40 9.85
CA PHE A 202 -8.98 3.60 9.16
C PHE A 202 -9.90 2.91 10.19
N LEU A 203 -11.20 3.16 10.07
CA LEU A 203 -12.18 2.67 11.05
C LEU A 203 -11.78 2.96 12.51
N GLY A 204 -11.26 4.17 12.76
CA GLY A 204 -10.82 4.64 14.08
C GLY A 204 -9.52 4.04 14.60
N ARG A 205 -8.78 3.28 13.78
CA ARG A 205 -7.56 2.59 14.19
C ARG A 205 -6.40 2.92 13.26
N ASP A 206 -5.19 2.79 13.80
CA ASP A 206 -3.98 2.77 13.00
C ASP A 206 -3.88 1.42 12.28
N PHE A 207 -4.22 1.44 10.99
CA PHE A 207 -4.17 0.26 10.13
C PHE A 207 -2.77 -0.30 9.97
N PHE A 208 -1.78 0.57 9.79
CA PHE A 208 -0.41 0.18 9.44
C PHE A 208 0.33 -0.49 10.60
N ARG A 209 -0.11 -0.24 11.83
CA ARG A 209 0.42 -0.92 13.01
C ARG A 209 0.22 -2.44 12.97
N TYR A 210 -0.84 -2.91 12.32
CA TYR A 210 -1.08 -4.35 12.12
C TYR A 210 -0.12 -4.98 11.11
N THR A 211 0.34 -4.19 10.12
CA THR A 211 1.21 -4.67 9.05
C THR A 211 2.69 -4.53 9.40
N PHE A 212 3.06 -3.40 10.00
CA PHE A 212 4.47 -3.02 10.21
C PHE A 212 4.88 -2.97 11.69
N GLY A 213 3.94 -3.12 12.64
CA GLY A 213 4.23 -2.90 14.06
C GLY A 213 4.50 -1.42 14.33
N ASN A 214 5.66 -1.11 14.90
CA ASN A 214 6.10 0.27 15.02
C ASN A 214 6.58 0.76 13.65
N HIS A 215 6.10 1.91 13.22
CA HIS A 215 6.38 2.50 11.91
C HIS A 215 6.51 4.03 12.01
N PRO A 216 7.20 4.68 11.08
CA PRO A 216 7.44 6.12 11.12
C PRO A 216 6.27 6.97 10.59
N PHE A 217 5.14 6.38 10.23
CA PHE A 217 4.04 7.11 9.58
C PHE A 217 3.37 8.08 10.54
N ILE A 218 2.94 9.22 10.03
CA ILE A 218 1.97 10.06 10.72
C ILE A 218 0.58 9.51 10.45
N VAL A 219 -0.07 8.96 11.49
CA VAL A 219 -1.44 8.45 11.42
C VAL A 219 -2.34 9.35 12.28
N ALA A 220 -3.00 10.29 11.64
CA ALA A 220 -3.84 11.29 12.29
C ALA A 220 -5.29 10.82 12.47
N ASN A 221 -6.06 11.52 13.30
CA ASN A 221 -7.48 11.24 13.46
C ASN A 221 -8.28 11.63 12.22
N ASP A 222 -7.91 12.76 11.61
CA ASP A 222 -8.47 13.34 10.40
C ASP A 222 -7.41 14.20 9.70
N TRP A 223 -7.74 14.81 8.56
CA TRP A 223 -6.81 15.61 7.78
C TRP A 223 -6.46 16.96 8.43
N GLY A 224 -7.34 17.55 9.25
CA GLY A 224 -7.03 18.73 10.04
C GLY A 224 -5.93 18.45 11.06
N HIS A 225 -6.10 17.38 11.83
CA HIS A 225 -5.07 16.92 12.78
C HIS A 225 -3.77 16.50 12.06
N ALA A 226 -3.85 15.92 10.86
CA ALA A 226 -2.66 15.62 10.05
C ALA A 226 -1.88 16.89 9.69
N ALA A 227 -2.57 17.94 9.29
CA ALA A 227 -1.94 19.22 8.96
C ALA A 227 -1.28 19.86 10.18
N GLU A 228 -1.89 19.82 11.37
CA GLU A 228 -1.29 20.28 12.63
C GLU A 228 0.00 19.53 12.96
N LEU A 229 -0.03 18.19 12.85
CA LEU A 229 1.15 17.36 13.10
C LEU A 229 2.28 17.66 12.13
N VAL A 230 2.00 17.82 10.84
CA VAL A 230 3.01 18.16 9.81
C VAL A 230 3.54 19.57 10.04
N ALA A 231 2.68 20.53 10.41
CA ALA A 231 3.09 21.90 10.72
C ALA A 231 4.13 21.98 11.85
N ALA A 232 4.06 21.11 12.83
CA ALA A 232 5.01 21.06 13.94
C ALA A 232 6.46 20.75 13.50
N PHE A 233 6.64 20.18 12.30
CA PHE A 233 7.94 19.90 11.70
C PHE A 233 8.43 20.96 10.73
N ARG A 234 7.67 22.06 10.52
CA ARG A 234 8.01 23.11 9.57
C ARG A 234 9.44 23.61 9.71
N ASP A 235 9.86 23.87 10.94
CA ASP A 235 11.18 24.41 11.27
C ASP A 235 12.17 23.31 11.70
N LYS A 236 11.79 22.04 11.58
CA LYS A 236 12.52 20.87 12.07
C LYS A 236 12.61 19.72 11.08
N PRO A 237 13.03 19.98 9.82
CA PRO A 237 13.01 18.95 8.77
C PRO A 237 13.89 17.74 9.09
N ASN A 238 14.97 17.94 9.87
CA ASN A 238 15.86 16.83 10.26
C ASN A 238 15.23 15.93 11.34
N GLU A 239 14.40 16.48 12.23
CA GLU A 239 13.68 15.67 13.23
C GLU A 239 12.62 14.79 12.55
N ALA A 240 11.94 15.32 11.53
CA ALA A 240 10.96 14.55 10.75
C ALA A 240 11.58 13.34 10.02
N ARG A 241 12.83 13.47 9.59
CA ARG A 241 13.56 12.38 8.91
C ARG A 241 14.15 11.35 9.87
N ALA A 242 14.18 11.63 11.14
CA ALA A 242 14.61 10.71 12.18
C ALA A 242 13.45 9.84 12.74
N LEU A 243 12.20 10.08 12.26
CA LEU A 243 11.04 9.24 12.54
C LEU A 243 11.18 7.90 11.80
#